data_90fe24d40ca44f30cabb219a23016a70
#
_entry.id   90fe24d40ca44f30cabb219a23016a70
#
_cell.length_a   1.000
_cell.length_b   1.000
_cell.length_c   1.000
_cell.angle_alpha   90.00
_cell.angle_beta   90.00
_cell.angle_gamma   90.00
#
_symmetry.space_group_name_H-M   'P 1'
#
loop_
_entity.id
_entity.type
_entity.pdbx_description
1 polymer ?
#
loop_
_entity_poly.entity_id
_entity_poly.type
_entity_poly.pdbx_seq_one_letter_code
_entity_poly.pdbx_strand_id
1 'polypeptide(L)'
;MKFIGLHSALLTTILAIAFSLAGSADGSGRNAPRPRASSKIEYCKDCHGASGQGYHGYLVMPRLAGQTPEYFENQLRAFAERTRERALFINMARVHGMSPEMRAALATQFSGLNPSPFGGGPRHLVATGRQIFQEGVPEANVPACAACHGPEAQGEGPNARLAGQLFPYTIKELKNWSSERGADSQAAIMAPIARALSESQIVAIAAYLSYLK
;
A
#
# COMPACT_ATOMS: atom_id res chain seq x y z
N MET A 1 48.17 74.37 59.91
CA MET A 1 46.97 75.00 59.38
C MET A 1 46.14 73.93 58.70
N LYS A 2 45.14 73.41 59.38
CA LYS A 2 43.69 73.60 59.17
C LYS A 2 43.34 73.38 57.65
N PHE A 3 42.58 72.35 57.32
CA PHE A 3 41.14 72.37 57.25
C PHE A 3 40.56 70.94 57.17
N ILE A 4 39.49 70.77 57.86
CA ILE A 4 38.55 69.69 58.00
C ILE A 4 37.72 69.62 56.71
N GLY A 5 37.50 68.49 56.19
CA GLY A 5 36.55 68.20 55.07
C GLY A 5 35.74 66.95 55.30
N LEU A 6 34.53 67.17 55.78
CA LEU A 6 33.51 66.15 56.02
C LEU A 6 32.99 65.67 54.70
N HIS A 7 33.09 64.34 54.44
CA HIS A 7 32.41 63.77 53.28
C HIS A 7 31.44 62.70 53.75
N SER A 8 30.23 63.01 53.48
CA SER A 8 29.02 62.29 53.76
C SER A 8 29.02 60.95 52.98
N ALA A 9 28.81 59.87 53.72
CA ALA A 9 28.64 58.57 53.15
C ALA A 9 27.19 58.47 52.56
N LEU A 10 27.12 58.35 51.26
CA LEU A 10 25.90 57.91 50.58
C LEU A 10 25.94 56.38 50.37
N LEU A 11 25.20 55.69 51.20
CA LEU A 11 24.89 54.27 50.99
C LEU A 11 23.91 54.16 49.82
N THR A 12 24.35 53.76 48.68
CA THR A 12 23.49 53.29 47.57
C THR A 12 23.25 51.81 47.75
N THR A 13 22.07 51.48 48.25
CA THR A 13 21.56 50.09 48.25
C THR A 13 21.19 49.72 46.83
N ILE A 14 22.00 48.87 46.22
CA ILE A 14 21.69 48.23 44.95
C ILE A 14 20.75 47.05 45.25
N LEU A 15 19.47 47.25 44.94
CA LEU A 15 18.46 46.20 45.00
C LEU A 15 18.66 45.31 43.78
N ALA A 16 19.31 44.15 43.94
CA ALA A 16 19.43 43.15 42.91
C ALA A 16 18.08 42.44 42.73
N ILE A 17 17.34 42.84 41.72
CA ILE A 17 16.15 42.11 41.29
C ILE A 17 16.64 40.87 40.54
N ALA A 18 16.66 39.73 41.21
CA ALA A 18 16.86 38.44 40.56
C ALA A 18 15.61 38.12 39.74
N PHE A 19 15.68 38.36 38.43
CA PHE A 19 14.68 37.87 37.48
C PHE A 19 14.88 36.38 37.33
N SER A 20 14.11 35.60 38.10
CA SER A 20 14.00 34.17 37.90
C SER A 20 13.27 33.93 36.57
N LEU A 21 14.04 33.71 35.48
CA LEU A 21 13.53 33.13 34.26
C LEU A 21 13.22 31.65 34.55
N ALA A 22 12.07 31.39 35.17
CA ALA A 22 11.45 30.08 35.11
C ALA A 22 11.03 29.87 33.65
N GLY A 23 11.97 29.36 32.83
CA GLY A 23 11.67 28.81 31.52
C GLY A 23 10.75 27.62 31.72
N SER A 24 9.45 27.83 31.59
CA SER A 24 8.49 26.78 31.35
C SER A 24 8.93 26.08 30.06
N ALA A 25 9.66 24.97 30.19
CA ALA A 25 9.83 24.04 29.10
C ALA A 25 8.44 23.50 28.81
N ASP A 26 7.76 24.20 27.89
CA ASP A 26 6.49 23.76 27.34
C ASP A 26 6.78 22.47 26.57
N GLY A 27 6.66 21.36 27.29
CA GLY A 27 6.76 20.02 26.76
C GLY A 27 5.58 19.67 25.86
N SER A 28 5.09 20.61 25.04
CA SER A 28 4.16 20.33 23.97
C SER A 28 4.90 19.69 22.78
N GLY A 29 5.76 18.71 23.10
CA GLY A 29 6.35 17.79 22.14
C GLY A 29 5.22 17.04 21.45
N ARG A 30 4.70 17.68 20.39
CA ARG A 30 4.34 17.00 19.14
C ARG A 30 3.53 15.71 19.30
N ASN A 31 2.40 15.77 19.94
CA ASN A 31 1.29 14.87 19.66
C ASN A 31 0.51 15.43 18.45
N ALA A 32 1.16 15.47 17.28
CA ALA A 32 0.40 15.56 16.04
C ALA A 32 -0.57 14.36 16.05
N PRO A 33 -1.88 14.58 15.89
CA PRO A 33 -2.84 13.47 15.91
C PRO A 33 -2.39 12.46 14.87
N ARG A 34 -2.16 11.21 15.30
CA ARG A 34 -1.90 10.14 14.33
C ARG A 34 -3.07 10.12 13.36
N PRO A 35 -2.80 10.10 12.03
CA PRO A 35 -3.88 10.08 11.05
C PRO A 35 -4.85 8.96 11.41
N ARG A 36 -6.12 9.30 11.57
CA ARG A 36 -7.15 8.31 11.83
C ARG A 36 -7.22 7.37 10.62
N ALA A 37 -7.58 6.10 10.83
CA ALA A 37 -7.73 5.14 9.73
C ALA A 37 -8.61 5.68 8.59
N SER A 38 -9.67 6.43 8.93
CA SER A 38 -10.55 7.08 7.97
C SER A 38 -9.82 8.02 6.98
N SER A 39 -8.89 8.86 7.46
CA SER A 39 -8.15 9.77 6.57
C SER A 39 -7.17 9.02 5.65
N LYS A 40 -6.65 7.89 6.10
CA LYS A 40 -5.81 7.02 5.26
C LYS A 40 -6.62 6.26 4.23
N ILE A 41 -7.82 5.82 4.57
CA ILE A 41 -8.75 5.16 3.64
C ILE A 41 -9.08 6.11 2.49
N GLU A 42 -9.49 7.35 2.78
CA GLU A 42 -9.81 8.35 1.75
C GLU A 42 -8.58 8.63 0.88
N TYR A 43 -7.41 8.79 1.46
CA TYR A 43 -6.17 8.96 0.70
C TYR A 43 -5.88 7.79 -0.27
N CYS A 44 -6.14 6.54 0.11
CA CYS A 44 -5.99 5.40 -0.79
C CYS A 44 -7.01 5.46 -1.93
N LYS A 45 -8.26 5.85 -1.63
CA LYS A 45 -9.34 5.96 -2.60
C LYS A 45 -9.11 7.02 -3.67
N ASP A 46 -8.35 8.09 -3.39
CA ASP A 46 -8.00 9.12 -4.37
C ASP A 46 -7.35 8.53 -5.63
N CYS A 47 -6.55 7.47 -5.46
CA CYS A 47 -5.91 6.80 -6.58
C CYS A 47 -6.60 5.47 -6.96
N HIS A 48 -7.07 4.71 -5.95
CA HIS A 48 -7.63 3.37 -6.16
C HIS A 48 -9.15 3.36 -6.39
N GLY A 49 -9.76 4.54 -6.55
CA GLY A 49 -11.19 4.72 -6.78
C GLY A 49 -12.02 4.74 -5.49
N ALA A 50 -13.13 5.48 -5.51
CA ALA A 50 -13.95 5.75 -4.33
C ALA A 50 -14.47 4.48 -3.62
N SER A 51 -14.71 3.41 -4.36
CA SER A 51 -15.07 2.08 -3.82
C SER A 51 -13.91 1.09 -3.82
N GLY A 52 -12.68 1.54 -4.04
CA GLY A 52 -11.51 0.66 -4.14
C GLY A 52 -11.49 -0.22 -5.39
N GLN A 53 -12.31 0.11 -6.41
CA GLN A 53 -12.45 -0.68 -7.64
C GLN A 53 -11.25 -0.60 -8.57
N GLY A 54 -10.30 0.30 -8.29
CA GLY A 54 -9.17 0.61 -9.17
C GLY A 54 -9.45 1.80 -10.08
N TYR A 55 -8.45 2.15 -10.87
CA TYR A 55 -8.54 3.18 -11.90
C TYR A 55 -7.75 2.74 -13.15
N HIS A 56 -8.34 2.88 -14.33
CA HIS A 56 -7.77 2.42 -15.60
C HIS A 56 -7.58 3.54 -16.64
N GLY A 57 -7.22 4.74 -16.18
CA GLY A 57 -6.85 5.85 -17.07
C GLY A 57 -5.39 5.75 -17.55
N TYR A 58 -4.75 6.90 -17.72
CA TYR A 58 -3.34 6.98 -18.11
C TYR A 58 -2.40 6.21 -17.18
N LEU A 59 -2.72 6.20 -15.88
CA LEU A 59 -2.06 5.37 -14.88
C LEU A 59 -3.02 4.29 -14.41
N VAL A 60 -2.57 3.05 -14.41
CA VAL A 60 -3.37 1.92 -13.97
C VAL A 60 -3.16 1.70 -12.48
N MET A 61 -4.20 1.98 -11.67
CA MET A 61 -4.20 1.75 -10.23
C MET A 61 -5.01 0.49 -9.93
N PRO A 62 -4.44 -0.50 -9.21
CA PRO A 62 -5.13 -1.77 -8.99
C PRO A 62 -6.39 -1.62 -8.14
N ARG A 63 -7.33 -2.55 -8.36
CA ARG A 63 -8.43 -2.82 -7.45
C ARG A 63 -7.89 -3.28 -6.11
N LEU A 64 -8.34 -2.64 -5.04
CA LEU A 64 -8.08 -3.02 -3.64
C LEU A 64 -9.29 -3.72 -3.00
N ALA A 65 -10.48 -3.42 -3.51
CA ALA A 65 -11.74 -3.92 -2.97
C ALA A 65 -11.83 -5.45 -3.02
N GLY A 66 -12.25 -6.03 -1.91
CA GLY A 66 -12.43 -7.47 -1.74
C GLY A 66 -11.14 -8.26 -1.60
N GLN A 67 -9.98 -7.59 -1.50
CA GLN A 67 -8.71 -8.26 -1.31
C GLN A 67 -8.65 -8.95 0.04
N THR A 68 -7.99 -10.11 0.12
CA THR A 68 -7.83 -10.79 1.41
C THR A 68 -7.03 -9.92 2.38
N PRO A 69 -7.41 -9.86 3.66
CA PRO A 69 -6.71 -9.01 4.63
C PRO A 69 -5.23 -9.34 4.73
N GLU A 70 -4.88 -10.61 4.79
CA GLU A 70 -3.50 -11.06 4.92
C GLU A 70 -2.65 -10.65 3.71
N TYR A 71 -3.12 -10.87 2.49
CA TYR A 71 -2.42 -10.41 1.29
C TYR A 71 -2.27 -8.89 1.27
N PHE A 72 -3.32 -8.16 1.65
CA PHE A 72 -3.30 -6.70 1.68
C PHE A 72 -2.22 -6.18 2.65
N GLU A 73 -2.18 -6.71 3.86
CA GLU A 73 -1.17 -6.34 4.87
C GLU A 73 0.25 -6.70 4.42
N ASN A 74 0.42 -7.89 3.83
CA ASN A 74 1.70 -8.33 3.28
C ASN A 74 2.19 -7.38 2.19
N GLN A 75 1.30 -6.93 1.30
CA GLN A 75 1.68 -5.99 0.24
C GLN A 75 2.03 -4.61 0.80
N LEU A 76 1.29 -4.09 1.77
CA LEU A 76 1.64 -2.85 2.43
C LEU A 76 2.99 -2.93 3.14
N ARG A 77 3.28 -4.08 3.76
CA ARG A 77 4.58 -4.34 4.38
C ARG A 77 5.69 -4.39 3.34
N ALA A 78 5.50 -5.13 2.25
CA ALA A 78 6.50 -5.26 1.19
C ALA A 78 6.86 -3.89 0.56
N PHE A 79 5.89 -2.98 0.40
CA PHE A 79 6.15 -1.61 -0.02
C PHE A 79 6.93 -0.81 1.04
N ALA A 80 6.59 -0.97 2.32
CA ALA A 80 7.27 -0.29 3.42
C ALA A 80 8.73 -0.73 3.55
N GLU A 81 8.99 -2.02 3.38
CA GLU A 81 10.30 -2.65 3.44
C GLU A 81 11.10 -2.55 2.12
N ARG A 82 10.49 -2.02 1.06
CA ARG A 82 11.06 -1.92 -0.29
C ARG A 82 11.44 -3.26 -0.91
N THR A 83 10.80 -4.35 -0.50
CA THR A 83 10.93 -5.66 -1.12
C THR A 83 10.02 -5.83 -2.33
N ARG A 84 9.02 -4.93 -2.46
CA ARG A 84 8.22 -4.75 -3.65
C ARG A 84 8.51 -3.38 -4.24
N GLU A 85 9.09 -3.35 -5.42
CA GLU A 85 9.38 -2.12 -6.16
C GLU A 85 8.24 -1.74 -7.10
N ARG A 86 8.26 -0.48 -7.54
CA ARG A 86 7.33 0.04 -8.53
C ARG A 86 8.08 0.80 -9.60
N ALA A 87 7.86 0.39 -10.83
CA ALA A 87 8.44 1.04 -12.01
C ALA A 87 7.84 2.43 -12.35
N LEU A 88 6.81 2.88 -11.62
CA LEU A 88 6.11 4.14 -11.93
C LEU A 88 6.25 5.16 -10.79
N PHE A 89 6.26 6.43 -11.19
CA PHE A 89 6.46 7.66 -10.41
C PHE A 89 5.55 7.85 -9.19
N ILE A 90 4.54 7.02 -9.01
CA ILE A 90 3.63 7.12 -7.87
C ILE A 90 4.24 6.36 -6.72
N ASN A 91 4.82 7.13 -5.86
CA ASN A 91 5.48 6.64 -4.68
C ASN A 91 4.44 6.13 -3.66
N MET A 92 4.32 4.80 -3.52
CA MET A 92 3.66 4.19 -2.36
C MET A 92 4.45 4.43 -1.06
N ALA A 93 5.48 5.29 -1.12
CA ALA A 93 6.32 5.66 0.04
C ALA A 93 5.54 6.21 1.23
N ARG A 94 4.31 6.68 1.02
CA ARG A 94 3.42 7.07 2.14
C ARG A 94 2.91 5.88 2.97
N VAL A 95 3.17 4.66 2.49
CA VAL A 95 3.03 3.43 3.28
C VAL A 95 4.15 3.31 4.31
N HIS A 96 5.32 3.96 4.05
CA HIS A 96 6.39 4.04 5.03
C HIS A 96 5.88 4.75 6.29
N GLY A 97 6.13 4.13 7.44
CA GLY A 97 5.67 4.65 8.72
C GLY A 97 4.22 4.32 9.09
N MET A 98 3.50 3.49 8.30
CA MET A 98 2.25 2.91 8.79
C MET A 98 2.51 1.88 9.87
N SER A 99 1.81 2.02 11.00
CA SER A 99 1.86 0.99 12.03
C SER A 99 1.17 -0.31 11.58
N PRO A 100 1.49 -1.46 12.19
CA PRO A 100 0.78 -2.71 11.92
C PRO A 100 -0.73 -2.59 12.07
N GLU A 101 -1.20 -1.90 13.12
CA GLU A 101 -2.62 -1.68 13.39
C GLU A 101 -3.30 -0.87 12.28
N MET A 102 -2.60 0.10 11.72
CA MET A 102 -3.10 0.89 10.59
C MET A 102 -3.21 0.02 9.34
N ARG A 103 -2.23 -0.85 9.07
CA ARG A 103 -2.29 -1.79 7.94
C ARG A 103 -3.46 -2.75 8.06
N ALA A 104 -3.67 -3.33 9.27
CA ALA A 104 -4.79 -4.22 9.56
C ALA A 104 -6.14 -3.51 9.40
N ALA A 105 -6.27 -2.27 9.87
CA ALA A 105 -7.50 -1.49 9.71
C ALA A 105 -7.83 -1.21 8.24
N LEU A 106 -6.81 -0.89 7.41
CA LEU A 106 -6.98 -0.70 5.98
C LEU A 106 -7.37 -2.02 5.29
N ALA A 107 -6.71 -3.12 5.64
CA ALA A 107 -7.00 -4.46 5.12
C ALA A 107 -8.45 -4.84 5.39
N THR A 108 -8.91 -4.69 6.63
CA THR A 108 -10.31 -4.95 7.02
C THR A 108 -11.28 -4.09 6.22
N GLN A 109 -11.00 -2.81 6.06
CA GLN A 109 -11.88 -1.90 5.34
C GLN A 109 -12.02 -2.26 3.86
N PHE A 110 -10.89 -2.52 3.18
CA PHE A 110 -10.92 -2.83 1.75
C PHE A 110 -11.44 -4.25 1.45
N SER A 111 -11.23 -5.21 2.35
CA SER A 111 -11.76 -6.57 2.19
C SER A 111 -13.29 -6.62 2.20
N GLY A 112 -13.94 -5.71 2.93
CA GLY A 112 -15.39 -5.61 2.99
C GLY A 112 -16.05 -4.97 1.77
N LEU A 113 -15.29 -4.43 0.82
CA LEU A 113 -15.81 -3.77 -0.37
C LEU A 113 -15.97 -4.77 -1.53
N ASN A 114 -17.06 -4.66 -2.28
CA ASN A 114 -17.28 -5.52 -3.45
C ASN A 114 -17.97 -4.78 -4.62
N PRO A 115 -17.34 -3.74 -5.19
CA PRO A 115 -17.85 -3.06 -6.37
C PRO A 115 -17.85 -3.98 -7.59
N SER A 116 -18.71 -3.68 -8.57
CA SER A 116 -18.71 -4.39 -9.84
C SER A 116 -17.35 -4.26 -10.55
N PRO A 117 -16.90 -5.30 -11.26
CA PRO A 117 -15.67 -5.23 -12.03
C PRO A 117 -15.84 -4.29 -13.23
N PHE A 118 -14.75 -3.68 -13.68
CA PHE A 118 -14.76 -2.88 -14.91
C PHE A 118 -14.84 -3.73 -16.19
N GLY A 119 -14.33 -4.97 -16.15
CA GLY A 119 -14.10 -5.75 -17.35
C GLY A 119 -12.90 -5.21 -18.15
N GLY A 120 -13.10 -5.05 -19.45
CA GLY A 120 -12.14 -4.39 -20.35
C GLY A 120 -11.22 -5.36 -21.09
N GLY A 121 -11.18 -6.63 -20.74
CA GLY A 121 -10.46 -7.64 -21.52
C GLY A 121 -11.24 -8.07 -22.78
N PRO A 122 -10.55 -8.61 -23.81
CA PRO A 122 -11.18 -9.14 -25.01
C PRO A 122 -12.13 -10.31 -24.67
N ARG A 123 -13.44 -10.15 -24.94
CA ARG A 123 -14.45 -11.14 -24.55
C ARG A 123 -14.23 -12.52 -25.17
N HIS A 124 -13.69 -12.59 -26.39
CA HIS A 124 -13.43 -13.84 -27.08
C HIS A 124 -12.33 -14.68 -26.42
N LEU A 125 -11.49 -14.08 -25.53
CA LEU A 125 -10.44 -14.78 -24.80
C LEU A 125 -10.90 -15.27 -23.41
N VAL A 126 -12.08 -14.88 -22.95
CA VAL A 126 -12.57 -15.21 -21.59
C VAL A 126 -12.66 -16.74 -21.38
N ALA A 127 -13.15 -17.48 -22.35
CA ALA A 127 -13.23 -18.94 -22.25
C ALA A 127 -11.84 -19.60 -22.13
N THR A 128 -10.90 -19.19 -22.97
CA THR A 128 -9.49 -19.66 -22.90
C THR A 128 -8.86 -19.27 -21.56
N GLY A 129 -9.05 -18.03 -21.11
CA GLY A 129 -8.55 -17.58 -19.82
C GLY A 129 -9.12 -18.37 -18.65
N ARG A 130 -10.41 -18.71 -18.70
CA ARG A 130 -11.04 -19.58 -17.71
C ARG A 130 -10.41 -20.96 -17.68
N GLN A 131 -10.20 -21.58 -18.85
CA GLN A 131 -9.58 -22.89 -18.94
C GLN A 131 -8.19 -22.88 -18.30
N ILE A 132 -7.33 -21.92 -18.68
CA ILE A 132 -5.98 -21.79 -18.10
C ILE A 132 -6.07 -21.57 -16.59
N PHE A 133 -6.99 -20.74 -16.12
CA PHE A 133 -7.15 -20.47 -14.69
C PHE A 133 -7.52 -21.73 -13.89
N GLN A 134 -8.41 -22.57 -14.43
CA GLN A 134 -8.92 -23.76 -13.76
C GLN A 134 -8.01 -24.99 -13.91
N GLU A 135 -7.33 -25.13 -15.05
CA GLU A 135 -6.59 -26.34 -15.40
C GLU A 135 -5.06 -26.13 -15.38
N GLY A 136 -4.59 -24.88 -15.46
CA GLY A 136 -3.18 -24.57 -15.63
C GLY A 136 -2.70 -24.74 -17.07
N VAL A 137 -1.38 -24.90 -17.21
CA VAL A 137 -0.68 -25.20 -18.47
C VAL A 137 0.34 -26.31 -18.19
N PRO A 138 -0.09 -27.58 -18.16
CA PRO A 138 0.74 -28.70 -17.72
C PRO A 138 2.05 -28.82 -18.48
N GLU A 139 2.02 -28.58 -19.80
CA GLU A 139 3.21 -28.63 -20.67
C GLU A 139 4.27 -27.58 -20.35
N ALA A 140 3.87 -26.49 -19.66
CA ALA A 140 4.76 -25.43 -19.15
C ALA A 140 5.02 -25.54 -17.64
N ASN A 141 4.58 -26.62 -16.98
CA ASN A 141 4.62 -26.76 -15.51
C ASN A 141 3.92 -25.61 -14.76
N VAL A 142 2.87 -25.05 -15.33
CA VAL A 142 2.04 -24.03 -14.69
C VAL A 142 0.85 -24.74 -14.05
N PRO A 143 0.73 -24.74 -12.71
CA PRO A 143 -0.42 -25.34 -12.03
C PRO A 143 -1.69 -24.54 -12.27
N ALA A 144 -2.84 -25.14 -11.97
CA ALA A 144 -4.11 -24.42 -11.93
C ALA A 144 -4.04 -23.21 -11.00
N CYS A 145 -4.33 -22.01 -11.49
CA CYS A 145 -4.33 -20.79 -10.69
C CYS A 145 -5.35 -20.88 -9.55
N ALA A 146 -6.48 -21.56 -9.81
CA ALA A 146 -7.56 -21.79 -8.85
C ALA A 146 -7.08 -22.56 -7.61
N ALA A 147 -6.03 -23.36 -7.69
CA ALA A 147 -5.51 -24.13 -6.56
C ALA A 147 -5.02 -23.25 -5.39
N CYS A 148 -4.54 -22.03 -5.69
CA CYS A 148 -4.06 -21.08 -4.68
C CYS A 148 -4.97 -19.86 -4.58
N HIS A 149 -5.50 -19.37 -5.70
CA HIS A 149 -6.30 -18.15 -5.73
C HIS A 149 -7.81 -18.38 -5.52
N GLY A 150 -8.20 -19.65 -5.30
CA GLY A 150 -9.59 -20.08 -5.14
C GLY A 150 -10.33 -20.24 -6.47
N PRO A 151 -11.39 -21.10 -6.52
CA PRO A 151 -12.09 -21.44 -7.75
C PRO A 151 -12.78 -20.27 -8.44
N GLU A 152 -13.13 -19.24 -7.70
CA GLU A 152 -13.72 -17.99 -8.20
C GLU A 152 -12.71 -16.83 -8.19
N ALA A 153 -11.43 -17.14 -8.05
CA ALA A 153 -10.35 -16.16 -7.95
C ALA A 153 -10.54 -15.16 -6.79
N GLN A 154 -11.24 -15.58 -5.74
CA GLN A 154 -11.55 -14.77 -4.57
C GLN A 154 -10.35 -14.52 -3.67
N GLY A 155 -9.29 -15.30 -3.82
CA GLY A 155 -8.12 -15.29 -2.94
C GLY A 155 -8.36 -16.07 -1.64
N GLU A 156 -7.27 -16.52 -1.01
CA GLU A 156 -7.32 -17.21 0.27
C GLU A 156 -6.04 -16.94 1.06
N GLY A 157 -6.18 -16.50 2.31
CA GLY A 157 -5.05 -16.20 3.18
C GLY A 157 -4.07 -15.20 2.50
N PRO A 158 -2.78 -15.59 2.35
CA PRO A 158 -1.78 -14.74 1.70
C PRO A 158 -1.91 -14.68 0.18
N ASN A 159 -2.79 -15.49 -0.43
CA ASN A 159 -2.98 -15.51 -1.87
C ASN A 159 -3.98 -14.45 -2.31
N ALA A 160 -3.59 -13.66 -3.31
CA ALA A 160 -4.36 -12.54 -3.78
C ALA A 160 -5.75 -12.93 -4.31
N ARG A 161 -6.77 -12.11 -3.99
CA ARG A 161 -7.98 -12.04 -4.83
C ARG A 161 -7.60 -11.49 -6.20
N LEU A 162 -7.97 -12.21 -7.25
CA LEU A 162 -7.75 -11.81 -8.64
C LEU A 162 -9.07 -11.42 -9.34
N ALA A 163 -10.21 -11.86 -8.79
CA ALA A 163 -11.52 -11.53 -9.35
C ALA A 163 -11.76 -10.03 -9.43
N GLY A 164 -12.16 -9.58 -10.62
CA GLY A 164 -12.44 -8.18 -10.92
C GLY A 164 -11.23 -7.27 -10.97
N GLN A 165 -10.02 -7.82 -10.95
CA GLN A 165 -8.82 -7.01 -11.12
C GLN A 165 -8.75 -6.43 -12.54
N LEU A 166 -8.15 -5.26 -12.67
CA LEU A 166 -8.05 -4.56 -13.94
C LEU A 166 -7.25 -5.38 -14.95
N PHE A 167 -7.81 -5.52 -16.16
CA PHE A 167 -7.17 -6.21 -17.27
C PHE A 167 -5.71 -5.76 -17.52
N PRO A 168 -5.42 -4.46 -17.71
CA PRO A 168 -4.05 -4.02 -17.93
C PRO A 168 -3.13 -4.18 -16.71
N TYR A 169 -3.69 -4.14 -15.50
CA TYR A 169 -2.91 -4.36 -14.27
C TYR A 169 -2.46 -5.81 -14.18
N THR A 170 -3.35 -6.77 -14.42
CA THR A 170 -3.01 -8.20 -14.38
C THR A 170 -1.92 -8.54 -15.39
N ILE A 171 -2.01 -8.02 -16.61
CA ILE A 171 -0.97 -8.20 -17.65
C ILE A 171 0.37 -7.65 -17.17
N LYS A 172 0.37 -6.41 -16.66
CA LYS A 172 1.58 -5.75 -16.17
C LYS A 172 2.25 -6.57 -15.04
N GLU A 173 1.47 -7.00 -14.05
CA GLU A 173 1.99 -7.76 -12.92
C GLU A 173 2.60 -9.09 -13.35
N LEU A 174 1.94 -9.85 -14.23
CA LEU A 174 2.47 -11.13 -14.71
C LEU A 174 3.73 -10.94 -15.56
N LYS A 175 3.77 -9.93 -16.44
CA LYS A 175 4.95 -9.66 -17.27
C LYS A 175 6.16 -9.19 -16.46
N ASN A 176 5.93 -8.41 -15.41
CA ASN A 176 6.99 -7.74 -14.65
C ASN A 176 7.22 -8.37 -13.26
N TRP A 177 6.68 -9.56 -13.01
CA TRP A 177 6.69 -10.16 -11.67
C TRP A 177 8.07 -10.19 -11.03
N SER A 178 9.05 -10.72 -11.75
CA SER A 178 10.40 -10.89 -11.23
C SER A 178 11.12 -9.56 -10.96
N SER A 179 10.87 -8.52 -11.76
CA SER A 179 11.49 -7.21 -11.60
C SER A 179 10.84 -6.37 -10.49
N GLU A 180 9.53 -6.52 -10.28
CA GLU A 180 8.81 -5.71 -9.30
C GLU A 180 8.68 -6.38 -7.92
N ARG A 181 8.81 -7.71 -7.86
CA ARG A 181 8.56 -8.51 -6.63
C ARG A 181 9.68 -9.49 -6.30
N GLY A 182 10.81 -9.45 -7.00
CA GLY A 182 11.87 -10.44 -6.87
C GLY A 182 12.52 -10.50 -5.48
N ALA A 183 12.45 -9.44 -4.72
CA ALA A 183 12.97 -9.38 -3.35
C ALA A 183 11.94 -9.81 -2.28
N ASP A 184 10.68 -10.00 -2.65
CA ASP A 184 9.63 -10.44 -1.75
C ASP A 184 9.58 -11.98 -1.71
N SER A 185 9.95 -12.57 -0.58
CA SER A 185 9.97 -14.03 -0.40
C SER A 185 8.60 -14.68 -0.58
N GLN A 186 7.52 -13.96 -0.25
CA GLN A 186 6.15 -14.46 -0.44
C GLN A 186 5.72 -14.45 -1.92
N ALA A 187 6.36 -13.59 -2.71
CA ALA A 187 6.14 -13.55 -4.15
C ALA A 187 6.94 -14.61 -4.93
N ALA A 188 7.86 -15.32 -4.27
CA ALA A 188 8.77 -16.26 -4.91
C ALA A 188 8.05 -17.42 -5.63
N ILE A 189 6.91 -17.88 -5.08
CA ILE A 189 6.13 -18.99 -5.68
C ILE A 189 5.60 -18.59 -7.06
N MET A 190 5.16 -17.36 -7.24
CA MET A 190 4.60 -16.88 -8.50
C MET A 190 5.66 -16.60 -9.57
N ALA A 191 6.92 -16.41 -9.19
CA ALA A 191 7.97 -16.02 -10.13
C ALA A 191 8.21 -17.06 -11.26
N PRO A 192 8.35 -18.38 -11.00
CA PRO A 192 8.45 -19.37 -12.05
C PRO A 192 7.16 -19.49 -12.88
N ILE A 193 6.00 -19.38 -12.25
CA ILE A 193 4.69 -19.45 -12.91
C ILE A 193 4.54 -18.30 -13.91
N ALA A 194 4.80 -17.08 -13.47
CA ALA A 194 4.68 -15.89 -14.31
C ALA A 194 5.66 -15.93 -15.51
N ARG A 195 6.87 -16.48 -15.32
CA ARG A 195 7.85 -16.63 -16.40
C ARG A 195 7.50 -17.71 -17.41
N ALA A 196 6.77 -18.76 -16.98
CA ALA A 196 6.41 -19.88 -17.85
C ALA A 196 5.20 -19.57 -18.75
N LEU A 197 4.40 -18.57 -18.41
CA LEU A 197 3.24 -18.16 -19.20
C LEU A 197 3.66 -17.40 -20.46
N SER A 198 3.10 -17.79 -21.61
CA SER A 198 3.23 -17.02 -22.84
C SER A 198 2.42 -15.71 -22.77
N GLU A 199 2.74 -14.77 -23.64
CA GLU A 199 2.01 -13.50 -23.71
C GLU A 199 0.52 -13.68 -24.00
N SER A 200 0.17 -14.60 -24.91
CA SER A 200 -1.23 -14.91 -25.22
C SER A 200 -1.99 -15.51 -24.03
N GLN A 201 -1.34 -16.36 -23.24
CA GLN A 201 -1.91 -16.93 -22.03
C GLN A 201 -2.13 -15.88 -20.96
N ILE A 202 -1.17 -14.97 -20.76
CA ILE A 202 -1.30 -13.83 -19.83
C ILE A 202 -2.49 -12.96 -20.21
N VAL A 203 -2.65 -12.64 -21.50
CA VAL A 203 -3.77 -11.81 -21.99
C VAL A 203 -5.10 -12.54 -21.78
N ALA A 204 -5.17 -13.84 -22.06
CA ALA A 204 -6.39 -14.63 -21.86
C ALA A 204 -6.80 -14.70 -20.36
N ILE A 205 -5.85 -15.02 -19.48
CA ILE A 205 -6.08 -15.05 -18.03
C ILE A 205 -6.57 -13.67 -17.55
N ALA A 206 -5.90 -12.59 -17.94
CA ALA A 206 -6.28 -11.23 -17.57
C ALA A 206 -7.69 -10.86 -18.07
N ALA A 207 -8.05 -11.29 -19.28
CA ALA A 207 -9.40 -11.09 -19.81
C ALA A 207 -10.45 -11.78 -18.95
N TYR A 208 -10.25 -13.05 -18.60
CA TYR A 208 -11.16 -13.82 -17.73
C TYR A 208 -11.33 -13.13 -16.37
N LEU A 209 -10.22 -12.86 -15.67
CA LEU A 209 -10.22 -12.28 -14.34
C LEU A 209 -10.91 -10.91 -14.27
N SER A 210 -10.81 -10.11 -15.32
CA SER A 210 -11.37 -8.76 -15.37
C SER A 210 -12.91 -8.72 -15.30
N TYR A 211 -13.59 -9.82 -15.62
CA TYR A 211 -15.05 -9.92 -15.59
C TYR A 211 -15.60 -10.65 -14.37
N LEU A 212 -14.76 -11.31 -13.59
CA LEU A 212 -15.22 -11.99 -12.37
C LEU A 212 -15.64 -10.99 -11.29
N LYS A 213 -16.63 -11.39 -10.47
CA LYS A 213 -17.13 -10.58 -9.38
C LYS A 213 -16.73 -11.15 -8.02
#